data_e33ce3eb892b2c5e93f99a4508f68633
#
_entry.id   e33ce3eb892b2c5e93f99a4508f68633
#
_cell.length_a   1.000
_cell.length_b   1.000
_cell.length_c   1.000
_cell.angle_alpha   90.00
_cell.angle_beta   90.00
_cell.angle_gamma   90.00
#
_symmetry.space_group_name_H-M   'P 1'
#
loop_
_entity.id
_entity.type
_entity.pdbx_description
1 polymer ?
#
loop_
_entity_poly.entity_id
_entity_poly.type
_entity_poly.pdbx_seq_one_letter_code
_entity_poly.pdbx_strand_id
1 'polypeptide(L)'
;MTWPFENDTSAITKKLAKESLKSEKRRNFMIIIAISLAAFLMSMCGTLFFAFQESQNNMATFQASYDNLTEDKIEKLRHQPEIEMVASLYNLGEIKMPEGYSLYLAYMDDAACYIARNQFTLKDGTMPSKENEIAVDREMVNKYFSNTAIGDKISFQINGKSQDFVISGITESSTESQGNYSCYISKSFVENSPNYNPEKYQSYVCFADADSTSKAILKERIASIGKEIGADYSLSFLFFRENMGLSFENILTFVSLSVLVLFAGITVIQSIFRISINEKIRNFGQLRTLGTTALQIKKMINYESRYLSWL
;
A
#
# COMPACT_ATOMS: atom_id res chain seq x y z
N MET A 1 5.27 -28.85 -66.09
CA MET A 1 5.34 -30.19 -65.54
C MET A 1 5.09 -30.12 -64.05
N THR A 2 3.89 -30.49 -63.60
CA THR A 2 3.55 -30.67 -62.23
C THR A 2 3.93 -32.11 -61.82
N TRP A 3 4.85 -32.26 -60.89
CA TRP A 3 5.21 -33.58 -60.35
C TRP A 3 4.00 -34.12 -59.56
N PRO A 4 3.58 -35.38 -59.80
CA PRO A 4 2.32 -35.90 -59.27
C PRO A 4 2.38 -36.40 -57.82
N PHE A 5 3.44 -36.08 -57.06
CA PHE A 5 3.55 -36.48 -55.66
C PHE A 5 3.67 -35.25 -54.77
N GLU A 6 2.64 -34.96 -53.96
CA GLU A 6 2.76 -34.11 -52.82
C GLU A 6 3.74 -34.76 -51.82
N ASN A 7 5.02 -34.48 -51.97
CA ASN A 7 5.98 -34.86 -50.99
C ASN A 7 5.72 -34.09 -49.70
N ASP A 8 5.35 -34.81 -48.67
CA ASP A 8 5.24 -34.23 -47.32
C ASP A 8 6.62 -33.72 -46.86
N THR A 9 6.91 -32.47 -47.13
CA THR A 9 8.15 -31.79 -46.76
C THR A 9 8.10 -31.20 -45.32
N SER A 10 7.09 -31.57 -44.54
CA SER A 10 6.88 -31.02 -43.19
C SER A 10 8.04 -31.38 -42.24
N ALA A 11 8.57 -32.57 -42.35
CA ALA A 11 9.74 -33.04 -41.56
C ALA A 11 11.01 -32.23 -41.90
N ILE A 12 11.22 -31.91 -43.19
CA ILE A 12 12.36 -31.13 -43.66
C ILE A 12 12.25 -29.67 -43.20
N THR A 13 11.04 -29.08 -43.32
CA THR A 13 10.81 -27.69 -42.87
C THR A 13 10.95 -27.54 -41.38
N LYS A 14 10.53 -28.51 -40.57
CA LYS A 14 10.76 -28.55 -39.12
C LYS A 14 12.27 -28.67 -38.78
N LYS A 15 13.01 -29.54 -39.47
CA LYS A 15 14.44 -29.71 -39.26
C LYS A 15 15.21 -28.42 -39.59
N LEU A 16 14.91 -27.79 -40.73
CA LEU A 16 15.47 -26.51 -41.12
C LEU A 16 15.17 -25.39 -40.14
N ALA A 17 13.94 -25.31 -39.62
CA ALA A 17 13.58 -24.35 -38.60
C ALA A 17 14.39 -24.54 -37.31
N LYS A 18 14.59 -25.80 -36.88
CA LYS A 18 15.39 -26.13 -35.68
C LYS A 18 16.89 -25.79 -35.86
N GLU A 19 17.44 -26.03 -37.02
CA GLU A 19 18.85 -25.69 -37.33
C GLU A 19 19.06 -24.18 -37.48
N SER A 20 18.09 -23.46 -38.07
CA SER A 20 18.08 -21.98 -38.10
C SER A 20 18.05 -21.38 -36.69
N LEU A 21 17.21 -21.91 -35.78
CA LEU A 21 17.17 -21.48 -34.37
C LEU A 21 18.49 -21.70 -33.65
N LYS A 22 19.20 -22.82 -33.94
CA LYS A 22 20.51 -23.10 -33.34
C LYS A 22 21.60 -22.15 -33.87
N SER A 23 21.57 -21.78 -35.14
CA SER A 23 22.56 -20.87 -35.73
C SER A 23 22.41 -19.43 -35.20
N GLU A 24 21.21 -19.01 -34.82
CA GLU A 24 20.87 -17.65 -34.40
C GLU A 24 20.68 -17.52 -32.85
N LYS A 25 21.47 -18.25 -32.07
CA LYS A 25 21.34 -18.32 -30.60
C LYS A 25 21.34 -16.95 -29.92
N ARG A 26 22.21 -16.03 -30.34
CA ARG A 26 22.31 -14.69 -29.75
C ARG A 26 20.98 -13.89 -29.92
N ARG A 27 20.44 -13.93 -31.13
CA ARG A 27 19.17 -13.25 -31.45
C ARG A 27 18.03 -13.84 -30.63
N ASN A 28 17.90 -15.17 -30.63
CA ASN A 28 16.83 -15.85 -29.90
C ASN A 28 16.92 -15.56 -28.40
N PHE A 29 18.12 -15.51 -27.83
CA PHE A 29 18.35 -15.11 -26.45
C PHE A 29 17.91 -13.67 -26.18
N MET A 30 18.21 -12.72 -27.06
CA MET A 30 17.76 -11.33 -26.94
C MET A 30 16.21 -11.20 -27.00
N ILE A 31 15.55 -11.97 -27.87
CA ILE A 31 14.08 -12.00 -27.95
C ILE A 31 13.49 -12.57 -26.66
N ILE A 32 14.02 -13.65 -26.14
CA ILE A 32 13.57 -14.26 -24.89
C ILE A 32 13.72 -13.26 -23.73
N ILE A 33 14.88 -12.60 -23.62
CA ILE A 33 15.09 -11.56 -22.60
C ILE A 33 14.06 -10.43 -22.74
N ALA A 34 13.82 -9.95 -23.98
CA ALA A 34 12.86 -8.85 -24.19
C ALA A 34 11.42 -9.25 -23.78
N ILE A 35 11.00 -10.46 -24.14
CA ILE A 35 9.67 -10.98 -23.74
C ILE A 35 9.60 -11.18 -22.23
N SER A 36 10.62 -11.80 -21.64
CA SER A 36 10.68 -12.03 -20.19
C SER A 36 10.67 -10.71 -19.40
N LEU A 37 11.40 -9.71 -19.86
CA LEU A 37 11.45 -8.39 -19.24
C LEU A 37 10.09 -7.70 -19.34
N ALA A 38 9.44 -7.75 -20.50
CA ALA A 38 8.09 -7.17 -20.66
C ALA A 38 7.05 -7.86 -19.75
N ALA A 39 7.09 -9.20 -19.68
CA ALA A 39 6.21 -9.97 -18.80
C ALA A 39 6.48 -9.67 -17.32
N PHE A 40 7.75 -9.56 -16.92
CA PHE A 40 8.15 -9.19 -15.56
C PHE A 40 7.65 -7.79 -15.18
N LEU A 41 7.84 -6.79 -16.05
CA LEU A 41 7.36 -5.44 -15.80
C LEU A 41 5.84 -5.38 -15.68
N MET A 42 5.10 -6.11 -16.51
CA MET A 42 3.64 -6.21 -16.40
C MET A 42 3.21 -6.84 -15.08
N SER A 43 3.83 -7.94 -14.68
CA SER A 43 3.56 -8.59 -13.39
C SER A 43 3.89 -7.66 -12.22
N MET A 44 5.02 -6.96 -12.26
CA MET A 44 5.42 -5.99 -11.24
C MET A 44 4.41 -4.84 -11.13
N CYS A 45 3.97 -4.26 -12.24
CA CYS A 45 2.95 -3.21 -12.25
C CYS A 45 1.64 -3.71 -11.60
N GLY A 46 1.20 -4.93 -11.94
CA GLY A 46 0.01 -5.54 -11.34
C GLY A 46 0.16 -5.73 -9.83
N THR A 47 1.27 -6.30 -9.40
CA THR A 47 1.54 -6.54 -7.97
C THR A 47 1.58 -5.23 -7.19
N LEU A 48 2.26 -4.20 -7.71
CA LEU A 48 2.32 -2.88 -7.06
C LEU A 48 0.95 -2.22 -6.99
N PHE A 49 0.13 -2.35 -8.03
CA PHE A 49 -1.23 -1.82 -8.03
C PHE A 49 -2.11 -2.47 -6.95
N PHE A 50 -2.11 -3.80 -6.85
CA PHE A 50 -2.87 -4.51 -5.83
C PHE A 50 -2.33 -4.25 -4.42
N ALA A 51 -1.01 -4.22 -4.23
CA ALA A 51 -0.40 -3.90 -2.94
C ALA A 51 -0.73 -2.47 -2.48
N PHE A 52 -0.74 -1.51 -3.41
CA PHE A 52 -1.17 -0.14 -3.11
C PHE A 52 -2.65 -0.08 -2.70
N GLN A 53 -3.53 -0.80 -3.39
CA GLN A 53 -4.95 -0.91 -3.05
C GLN A 53 -5.16 -1.52 -1.66
N GLU A 54 -4.48 -2.63 -1.37
CA GLU A 54 -4.57 -3.29 -0.08
C GLU A 54 -4.05 -2.39 1.05
N SER A 55 -2.93 -1.69 0.83
CA SER A 55 -2.41 -0.71 1.80
C SER A 55 -3.43 0.39 2.10
N GLN A 56 -4.10 0.92 1.09
CA GLN A 56 -5.13 1.94 1.28
C GLN A 56 -6.35 1.42 2.06
N ASN A 57 -6.81 0.21 1.76
CA ASN A 57 -7.93 -0.41 2.48
C ASN A 57 -7.58 -0.66 3.96
N ASN A 58 -6.36 -1.08 4.25
CA ASN A 58 -5.89 -1.32 5.62
C ASN A 58 -5.74 -0.04 6.44
N MET A 59 -5.66 1.14 5.81
CA MET A 59 -5.65 2.44 6.51
C MET A 59 -7.04 2.88 6.98
N ALA A 60 -8.11 2.34 6.42
CA ALA A 60 -9.49 2.67 6.78
C ALA A 60 -9.95 1.84 7.99
N THR A 61 -9.38 2.10 9.16
CA THR A 61 -9.57 1.29 10.37
C THR A 61 -10.84 1.62 11.16
N PHE A 62 -11.51 2.73 10.85
CA PHE A 62 -12.76 3.17 11.50
C PHE A 62 -13.68 3.88 10.49
N GLN A 63 -14.98 3.99 10.80
CA GLN A 63 -15.97 4.61 9.93
C GLN A 63 -16.31 6.04 10.33
N ALA A 64 -16.34 6.34 11.61
CA ALA A 64 -16.67 7.68 12.11
C ALA A 64 -15.81 8.07 13.30
N SER A 65 -15.62 9.38 13.47
CA SER A 65 -15.18 9.96 14.73
C SER A 65 -16.31 10.83 15.30
N TYR A 66 -16.43 10.81 16.62
CA TYR A 66 -17.29 11.72 17.37
C TYR A 66 -16.41 12.57 18.27
N ASP A 67 -16.68 13.87 18.26
CA ASP A 67 -15.90 14.88 18.97
C ASP A 67 -16.73 15.51 20.10
N ASN A 68 -16.07 16.18 21.03
CA ASN A 68 -16.69 16.89 22.15
C ASN A 68 -17.56 15.96 23.03
N LEU A 69 -16.99 14.80 23.35
CA LEU A 69 -17.65 13.78 24.15
C LEU A 69 -17.29 13.90 25.63
N THR A 70 -18.31 13.60 26.46
CA THR A 70 -18.09 13.21 27.86
C THR A 70 -17.99 11.69 27.99
N GLU A 71 -17.51 11.19 29.12
CA GLU A 71 -17.48 9.75 29.38
C GLU A 71 -18.85 9.09 29.29
N ASP A 72 -19.90 9.76 29.79
CA ASP A 72 -21.29 9.26 29.68
C ASP A 72 -21.72 9.09 28.20
N LYS A 73 -21.29 9.99 27.32
CA LYS A 73 -21.60 9.89 25.90
C LYS A 73 -20.81 8.75 25.25
N ILE A 74 -19.57 8.52 25.67
CA ILE A 74 -18.76 7.38 25.21
C ILE A 74 -19.40 6.06 25.63
N GLU A 75 -19.89 5.96 26.87
CA GLU A 75 -20.62 4.78 27.34
C GLU A 75 -21.91 4.55 26.54
N LYS A 76 -22.66 5.62 26.18
CA LYS A 76 -23.81 5.50 25.28
C LYS A 76 -23.43 4.97 23.90
N LEU A 77 -22.27 5.39 23.34
CA LEU A 77 -21.75 4.83 22.10
C LEU A 77 -21.46 3.33 22.24
N ARG A 78 -20.84 2.90 23.34
CA ARG A 78 -20.53 1.49 23.60
C ARG A 78 -21.76 0.61 23.72
N HIS A 79 -22.91 1.17 24.11
CA HIS A 79 -24.17 0.46 24.23
C HIS A 79 -25.01 0.44 22.94
N GLN A 80 -24.55 1.08 21.85
CA GLN A 80 -25.23 1.01 20.56
C GLN A 80 -25.03 -0.38 19.93
N PRO A 81 -26.10 -1.11 19.59
CA PRO A 81 -26.00 -2.50 19.13
C PRO A 81 -25.31 -2.67 17.77
N GLU A 82 -25.23 -1.59 17.02
CA GLU A 82 -24.62 -1.56 15.68
C GLU A 82 -23.12 -1.29 15.71
N ILE A 83 -22.59 -0.87 16.87
CA ILE A 83 -21.20 -0.50 17.06
C ILE A 83 -20.43 -1.70 17.63
N GLU A 84 -19.42 -2.12 16.91
CA GLU A 84 -18.51 -3.22 17.32
C GLU A 84 -17.43 -2.72 18.26
N MET A 85 -16.89 -1.53 17.99
CA MET A 85 -15.76 -0.99 18.75
C MET A 85 -15.86 0.52 18.90
N VAL A 86 -15.64 0.99 20.12
CA VAL A 86 -15.54 2.41 20.48
C VAL A 86 -14.18 2.66 21.10
N ALA A 87 -13.37 3.45 20.44
CA ALA A 87 -12.08 3.89 20.93
C ALA A 87 -12.20 5.24 21.62
N SER A 88 -11.49 5.43 22.72
CA SER A 88 -11.45 6.69 23.46
C SER A 88 -10.09 7.34 23.37
N LEU A 89 -10.08 8.60 22.96
CA LEU A 89 -8.89 9.42 22.82
C LEU A 89 -9.08 10.75 23.54
N TYR A 90 -7.99 11.28 24.06
CA TYR A 90 -7.95 12.64 24.57
C TYR A 90 -6.66 13.31 24.14
N ASN A 91 -6.78 14.39 23.38
CA ASN A 91 -5.62 15.18 22.97
C ASN A 91 -5.44 16.36 23.94
N LEU A 92 -4.37 16.31 24.74
CA LEU A 92 -4.05 17.37 25.67
C LEU A 92 -3.54 18.63 24.97
N GLY A 93 -2.93 18.47 23.80
CA GLY A 93 -2.44 19.54 22.95
C GLY A 93 -0.97 19.44 22.57
N GLU A 94 -0.51 20.47 21.88
CA GLU A 94 0.87 20.62 21.45
C GLU A 94 1.68 21.35 22.53
N ILE A 95 2.91 20.84 22.78
CA ILE A 95 3.90 21.47 23.64
C ILE A 95 5.13 21.75 22.78
N LYS A 96 5.44 23.03 22.60
CA LYS A 96 6.66 23.47 21.88
C LYS A 96 7.85 23.38 22.82
N MET A 97 8.86 22.63 22.38
CA MET A 97 10.08 22.44 23.16
C MET A 97 11.15 23.47 22.77
N PRO A 98 12.00 23.90 23.74
CA PRO A 98 13.06 24.88 23.49
C PRO A 98 14.04 24.47 22.38
N GLU A 99 14.24 23.17 22.19
CA GLU A 99 15.13 22.58 21.18
C GLU A 99 14.56 22.63 19.75
N GLY A 100 13.37 23.22 19.55
CA GLY A 100 12.76 23.45 18.25
C GLY A 100 11.95 22.27 17.70
N TYR A 101 11.48 21.38 18.56
CA TYR A 101 10.52 20.34 18.22
C TYR A 101 9.21 20.48 19.01
N SER A 102 8.16 19.81 18.56
CA SER A 102 6.84 19.79 19.21
C SER A 102 6.50 18.41 19.73
N LEU A 103 5.90 18.35 20.93
CA LEU A 103 5.31 17.15 21.52
C LEU A 103 3.78 17.26 21.44
N TYR A 104 3.14 16.21 20.98
CA TYR A 104 1.70 16.03 21.03
C TYR A 104 1.39 15.00 22.11
N LEU A 105 0.84 15.45 23.23
CA LEU A 105 0.44 14.57 24.32
C LEU A 105 -0.99 14.09 24.15
N ALA A 106 -1.17 12.78 24.09
CA ALA A 106 -2.48 12.16 23.92
C ALA A 106 -2.67 10.97 24.86
N TYR A 107 -3.86 10.78 25.33
CA TYR A 107 -4.34 9.54 25.93
C TYR A 107 -5.07 8.72 24.87
N MET A 108 -4.83 7.42 24.86
CA MET A 108 -5.51 6.45 24.01
C MET A 108 -5.81 5.19 24.82
N ASP A 109 -7.05 4.69 24.77
CA ASP A 109 -7.40 3.38 25.30
C ASP A 109 -6.93 2.25 24.37
N ASP A 110 -7.09 1.00 24.78
CA ASP A 110 -6.65 -0.18 24.00
C ASP A 110 -7.32 -0.24 22.63
N ALA A 111 -8.59 0.14 22.55
CA ALA A 111 -9.33 0.18 21.29
C ALA A 111 -8.77 1.25 20.34
N ALA A 112 -8.40 2.43 20.89
CA ALA A 112 -7.76 3.49 20.11
C ALA A 112 -6.38 3.07 19.60
N CYS A 113 -5.58 2.41 20.43
CA CYS A 113 -4.29 1.84 20.02
C CYS A 113 -4.46 0.81 18.90
N TYR A 114 -5.48 -0.05 18.99
CA TYR A 114 -5.79 -1.02 17.94
C TYR A 114 -6.21 -0.36 16.63
N ILE A 115 -7.06 0.64 16.67
CA ILE A 115 -7.49 1.41 15.49
C ILE A 115 -6.31 2.15 14.86
N ALA A 116 -5.44 2.75 15.68
CA ALA A 116 -4.29 3.53 15.22
C ALA A 116 -3.04 2.69 14.87
N ARG A 117 -3.11 1.35 14.91
CA ARG A 117 -1.97 0.44 14.70
C ARG A 117 -1.19 0.65 13.40
N ASN A 118 -1.80 1.28 12.39
CA ASN A 118 -1.16 1.61 11.13
C ASN A 118 -0.45 2.98 11.16
N GLN A 119 -0.70 3.79 12.19
CA GLN A 119 -0.09 5.11 12.36
C GLN A 119 1.13 5.03 13.27
N PHE A 120 1.08 4.18 14.28
CA PHE A 120 2.21 3.91 15.17
C PHE A 120 2.18 2.47 15.68
N THR A 121 3.32 1.99 16.15
CA THR A 121 3.46 0.67 16.76
C THR A 121 4.18 0.82 18.10
N LEU A 122 3.66 0.17 19.15
CA LEU A 122 4.39 0.00 20.39
C LEU A 122 5.47 -1.07 20.18
N LYS A 123 6.74 -0.69 20.23
CA LYS A 123 7.88 -1.58 19.95
C LYS A 123 8.39 -2.26 21.21
N ASP A 124 8.46 -1.50 22.29
CA ASP A 124 8.99 -1.99 23.56
C ASP A 124 8.16 -1.45 24.73
N GLY A 125 7.98 -2.23 25.78
CA GLY A 125 7.26 -1.83 26.99
C GLY A 125 5.74 -1.89 26.89
N THR A 126 5.05 -0.99 27.58
CA THR A 126 3.58 -0.91 27.67
C THR A 126 3.09 0.52 27.52
N MET A 127 1.83 0.67 27.12
CA MET A 127 1.17 1.97 27.19
C MET A 127 1.05 2.44 28.65
N PRO A 128 1.10 3.77 28.90
CA PRO A 128 1.09 4.33 30.24
C PRO A 128 -0.19 4.00 30.99
N SER A 129 -0.07 3.49 32.22
CA SER A 129 -1.20 3.19 33.10
C SER A 129 -1.19 4.07 34.34
N LYS A 130 -0.02 4.52 34.81
CA LYS A 130 0.12 5.40 35.99
C LYS A 130 0.31 6.85 35.57
N GLU A 131 -0.05 7.76 36.46
CA GLU A 131 0.00 9.21 36.20
C GLU A 131 1.39 9.72 35.77
N ASN A 132 2.45 9.13 36.31
CA ASN A 132 3.83 9.51 36.01
C ASN A 132 4.47 8.68 34.89
N GLU A 133 3.71 7.89 34.15
CA GLU A 133 4.21 7.09 33.02
C GLU A 133 3.97 7.80 31.69
N ILE A 134 4.90 7.57 30.75
CA ILE A 134 4.81 8.08 29.37
C ILE A 134 5.34 7.04 28.37
N ALA A 135 4.67 6.91 27.24
CA ALA A 135 5.22 6.23 26.07
C ALA A 135 5.70 7.27 25.07
N VAL A 136 6.92 7.11 24.59
CA VAL A 136 7.64 8.11 23.81
C VAL A 136 8.01 7.59 22.43
N ASP A 137 8.10 8.50 21.47
CA ASP A 137 8.49 8.16 20.11
C ASP A 137 10.01 7.84 20.06
N ARG A 138 10.37 6.74 19.36
CA ARG A 138 11.76 6.27 19.24
C ARG A 138 12.67 7.28 18.56
N GLU A 139 12.19 7.94 17.51
CA GLU A 139 12.97 8.94 16.78
C GLU A 139 13.31 10.13 17.70
N MET A 140 12.33 10.59 18.49
CA MET A 140 12.52 11.64 19.46
C MET A 140 13.57 11.26 20.52
N VAL A 141 13.47 10.05 21.09
CA VAL A 141 14.41 9.56 22.10
C VAL A 141 15.82 9.50 21.53
N ASN A 142 15.98 8.93 20.35
CA ASN A 142 17.30 8.82 19.72
C ASN A 142 17.94 10.18 19.40
N LYS A 143 17.12 11.18 19.08
CA LYS A 143 17.60 12.50 18.65
C LYS A 143 17.91 13.44 19.81
N TYR A 144 17.08 13.43 20.86
CA TYR A 144 17.13 14.42 21.92
C TYR A 144 17.51 13.85 23.29
N PHE A 145 17.40 12.53 23.47
CA PHE A 145 17.63 11.87 24.75
C PHE A 145 18.53 10.64 24.58
N SER A 146 19.83 10.88 24.46
CA SER A 146 20.82 9.83 24.22
C SER A 146 20.82 8.78 25.34
N ASN A 147 20.78 7.48 24.97
CA ASN A 147 20.84 6.32 25.88
C ASN A 147 19.69 6.17 26.87
N THR A 148 18.51 6.70 26.56
CA THR A 148 17.33 6.56 27.43
C THR A 148 16.59 5.24 27.11
N ALA A 149 16.24 4.48 28.15
CA ALA A 149 15.56 3.20 28.06
C ALA A 149 14.24 3.18 28.86
N ILE A 150 13.48 2.09 28.72
CA ILE A 150 12.29 1.87 29.54
C ILE A 150 12.68 1.84 31.02
N GLY A 151 11.92 2.55 31.85
CA GLY A 151 12.16 2.73 33.26
C GLY A 151 12.98 3.98 33.63
N ASP A 152 13.61 4.63 32.65
CA ASP A 152 14.33 5.87 32.90
C ASP A 152 13.37 7.06 33.05
N LYS A 153 13.87 8.10 33.73
CA LYS A 153 13.12 9.34 33.91
C LYS A 153 13.43 10.34 32.81
N ILE A 154 12.39 10.99 32.34
CA ILE A 154 12.45 12.08 31.36
C ILE A 154 11.62 13.25 31.89
N SER A 155 12.08 14.47 31.68
CA SER A 155 11.39 15.67 32.17
C SER A 155 11.03 16.56 31.01
N PHE A 156 9.78 17.05 30.99
CA PHE A 156 9.30 18.01 30.01
C PHE A 156 8.78 19.29 30.69
N GLN A 157 8.96 20.42 30.04
CA GLN A 157 8.38 21.69 30.48
C GLN A 157 6.93 21.81 29.95
N ILE A 158 5.95 21.49 30.82
CA ILE A 158 4.54 21.56 30.49
C ILE A 158 3.92 22.76 31.20
N ASN A 159 3.38 23.72 30.46
CA ASN A 159 2.77 24.95 31.01
C ASN A 159 3.72 25.71 31.98
N GLY A 160 5.02 25.74 31.69
CA GLY A 160 6.03 26.42 32.50
C GLY A 160 6.44 25.69 33.78
N LYS A 161 5.97 24.45 33.99
CA LYS A 161 6.39 23.58 35.10
C LYS A 161 7.14 22.37 34.56
N SER A 162 8.20 21.98 35.24
CA SER A 162 8.88 20.73 34.96
C SER A 162 8.01 19.56 35.43
N GLN A 163 7.71 18.66 34.53
CA GLN A 163 6.97 17.44 34.80
C GLN A 163 7.86 16.24 34.51
N ASP A 164 8.04 15.38 35.53
CA ASP A 164 8.85 14.18 35.44
C ASP A 164 7.99 12.97 35.08
N PHE A 165 8.45 12.21 34.11
CA PHE A 165 7.82 10.95 33.69
C PHE A 165 8.81 9.80 33.75
N VAL A 166 8.27 8.59 33.92
CA VAL A 166 9.01 7.34 33.74
C VAL A 166 8.61 6.76 32.39
N ILE A 167 9.55 6.43 31.55
CA ILE A 167 9.27 5.81 30.25
C ILE A 167 8.72 4.41 30.47
N SER A 168 7.45 4.20 30.13
CA SER A 168 6.77 2.90 30.19
C SER A 168 6.81 2.15 28.87
N GLY A 169 6.92 2.87 27.75
CA GLY A 169 6.94 2.29 26.42
C GLY A 169 7.64 3.17 25.39
N ILE A 170 8.09 2.51 24.33
CA ILE A 170 8.70 3.16 23.18
C ILE A 170 7.84 2.85 21.95
N THR A 171 7.34 3.88 21.30
CA THR A 171 6.53 3.80 20.09
C THR A 171 7.36 4.17 18.86
N GLU A 172 6.93 3.72 17.72
CA GLU A 172 7.52 4.07 16.43
C GLU A 172 6.41 4.50 15.48
N SER A 173 6.49 5.74 15.01
CA SER A 173 5.56 6.30 14.04
C SER A 173 5.78 5.68 12.66
N SER A 174 4.70 5.46 11.89
CA SER A 174 4.78 4.92 10.52
C SER A 174 5.32 5.94 9.50
N THR A 175 5.38 7.20 9.88
CA THR A 175 5.87 8.31 9.04
C THR A 175 6.95 9.09 9.79
N GLU A 176 7.90 9.68 9.06
CA GLU A 176 8.88 10.59 9.64
C GLU A 176 8.18 11.79 10.28
N SER A 177 8.56 12.09 11.51
CA SER A 177 7.87 13.05 12.38
C SER A 177 8.16 14.52 12.03
N GLN A 178 9.20 14.81 11.23
CA GLN A 178 9.63 16.17 10.84
C GLN A 178 9.68 17.16 12.03
N GLY A 179 10.03 16.64 13.23
CA GLY A 179 10.09 17.44 14.46
C GLY A 179 8.77 17.52 15.24
N ASN A 180 7.75 16.77 14.85
CA ASN A 180 6.46 16.66 15.55
C ASN A 180 6.33 15.24 16.10
N TYR A 181 6.45 15.05 17.41
CA TYR A 181 6.46 13.73 18.03
C TYR A 181 5.20 13.50 18.85
N SER A 182 4.61 12.33 18.69
CA SER A 182 3.48 11.90 19.52
C SER A 182 3.97 11.14 20.74
N CYS A 183 3.56 11.59 21.91
CA CYS A 183 3.82 10.91 23.17
C CYS A 183 2.49 10.57 23.84
N TYR A 184 2.42 9.40 24.43
CA TYR A 184 1.20 8.93 25.05
C TYR A 184 1.31 8.99 26.55
N ILE A 185 0.23 9.39 27.20
CA ILE A 185 0.10 9.59 28.63
C ILE A 185 -1.09 8.79 29.18
N SER A 186 -1.11 8.56 30.48
CA SER A 186 -2.21 7.85 31.13
C SER A 186 -3.46 8.70 31.23
N LYS A 187 -4.62 8.05 31.38
CA LYS A 187 -5.91 8.72 31.63
C LYS A 187 -5.84 9.57 32.91
N SER A 188 -5.24 9.03 33.97
CA SER A 188 -5.11 9.75 35.24
C SER A 188 -4.28 11.05 35.12
N PHE A 189 -3.24 11.06 34.30
CA PHE A 189 -2.48 12.29 34.02
C PHE A 189 -3.36 13.34 33.32
N VAL A 190 -4.16 12.92 32.33
CA VAL A 190 -5.07 13.81 31.61
C VAL A 190 -6.07 14.43 32.58
N GLU A 191 -6.76 13.62 33.40
CA GLU A 191 -7.79 14.05 34.33
C GLU A 191 -7.27 15.00 35.42
N ASN A 192 -6.02 14.81 35.87
CA ASN A 192 -5.36 15.66 36.85
C ASN A 192 -4.67 16.90 36.21
N SER A 193 -4.70 17.01 34.89
CA SER A 193 -4.09 18.16 34.19
C SER A 193 -4.92 19.44 34.40
N PRO A 194 -4.25 20.61 34.61
CA PRO A 194 -4.95 21.88 34.72
C PRO A 194 -5.81 22.26 33.50
N ASN A 195 -5.49 21.69 32.34
CA ASN A 195 -6.20 21.97 31.08
C ASN A 195 -7.22 20.88 30.75
N TYR A 196 -7.54 19.99 31.69
CA TYR A 196 -8.56 18.98 31.49
C TYR A 196 -9.94 19.59 31.29
N ASN A 197 -10.59 19.14 30.23
CA ASN A 197 -12.00 19.46 29.96
C ASN A 197 -12.76 18.13 29.72
N PRO A 198 -13.71 17.75 30.57
CA PRO A 198 -14.43 16.48 30.45
C PRO A 198 -15.25 16.36 29.16
N GLU A 199 -15.50 17.46 28.45
CA GLU A 199 -16.22 17.49 27.17
C GLU A 199 -15.30 17.45 25.94
N LYS A 200 -14.00 17.14 26.10
CA LYS A 200 -13.01 17.17 25.01
C LYS A 200 -12.56 15.78 24.56
N TYR A 201 -13.21 14.74 25.02
CA TYR A 201 -12.92 13.40 24.49
C TYR A 201 -13.33 13.28 23.04
N GLN A 202 -12.59 12.46 22.32
CA GLN A 202 -12.86 12.04 20.96
C GLN A 202 -13.00 10.52 20.91
N SER A 203 -13.89 10.00 20.09
CA SER A 203 -14.02 8.56 19.89
C SER A 203 -13.99 8.21 18.41
N TYR A 204 -13.19 7.19 18.07
CA TYR A 204 -13.30 6.51 16.77
C TYR A 204 -14.20 5.30 16.91
N VAL A 205 -15.04 5.08 15.92
CA VAL A 205 -16.10 4.06 15.99
C VAL A 205 -16.02 3.14 14.79
N CYS A 206 -16.08 1.82 15.08
CA CYS A 206 -16.19 0.77 14.08
C CYS A 206 -17.57 0.14 14.16
N PHE A 207 -18.24 0.02 13.00
CA PHE A 207 -19.54 -0.63 12.88
C PHE A 207 -19.38 -2.09 12.49
N ALA A 208 -20.15 -2.98 13.12
CA ALA A 208 -20.06 -4.43 12.92
C ALA A 208 -20.37 -4.87 11.47
N ASP A 209 -21.27 -4.14 10.81
CA ASP A 209 -21.75 -4.44 9.46
C ASP A 209 -21.24 -3.44 8.39
N ALA A 210 -20.15 -2.73 8.69
CA ALA A 210 -19.64 -1.66 7.84
C ALA A 210 -19.35 -2.09 6.39
N ASP A 211 -18.84 -3.32 6.21
CA ASP A 211 -18.47 -3.86 4.91
C ASP A 211 -19.67 -4.37 4.10
N SER A 212 -20.76 -4.73 4.77
CA SER A 212 -21.97 -5.27 4.15
C SER A 212 -23.08 -4.23 3.94
N THR A 213 -23.00 -3.11 4.64
CA THR A 213 -23.99 -2.03 4.56
C THR A 213 -23.60 -0.98 3.51
N SER A 214 -24.57 -0.46 2.78
CA SER A 214 -24.29 0.61 1.82
C SER A 214 -23.77 1.85 2.53
N LYS A 215 -22.80 2.53 1.92
CA LYS A 215 -22.20 3.76 2.48
C LYS A 215 -23.22 4.86 2.77
N ALA A 216 -24.31 4.93 2.01
CA ALA A 216 -25.39 5.89 2.24
C ALA A 216 -26.11 5.62 3.54
N ILE A 217 -26.54 4.37 3.77
CA ILE A 217 -27.20 3.96 5.01
C ILE A 217 -26.28 4.16 6.22
N LEU A 218 -25.00 3.81 6.08
CA LEU A 218 -24.03 3.97 7.16
C LEU A 218 -23.81 5.45 7.52
N LYS A 219 -23.79 6.36 6.55
CA LYS A 219 -23.74 7.81 6.79
C LYS A 219 -24.96 8.32 7.57
N GLU A 220 -26.14 7.85 7.21
CA GLU A 220 -27.37 8.21 7.91
C GLU A 220 -27.38 7.71 9.36
N ARG A 221 -26.90 6.48 9.59
CA ARG A 221 -26.72 5.92 10.94
C ARG A 221 -25.76 6.74 11.78
N ILE A 222 -24.59 7.05 11.27
CA ILE A 222 -23.57 7.86 11.96
C ILE A 222 -24.17 9.20 12.35
N ALA A 223 -24.90 9.86 11.45
CA ALA A 223 -25.56 11.13 11.72
C ALA A 223 -26.67 11.01 12.77
N SER A 224 -27.47 9.94 12.74
CA SER A 224 -28.55 9.71 13.71
C SER A 224 -28.01 9.46 15.11
N ILE A 225 -26.96 8.65 15.25
CA ILE A 225 -26.28 8.40 16.52
C ILE A 225 -25.68 9.70 17.07
N GLY A 226 -24.98 10.49 16.24
CA GLY A 226 -24.45 11.79 16.65
C GLY A 226 -25.50 12.72 17.19
N LYS A 227 -26.65 12.78 16.53
CA LYS A 227 -27.81 13.58 16.99
C LYS A 227 -28.40 13.05 18.28
N GLU A 228 -28.53 11.75 18.45
CA GLU A 228 -29.07 11.11 19.65
C GLU A 228 -28.23 11.40 20.89
N ILE A 229 -26.89 11.26 20.76
CA ILE A 229 -25.98 11.51 21.88
C ILE A 229 -25.61 13.00 22.05
N GLY A 230 -26.02 13.85 21.11
CA GLY A 230 -25.69 15.27 21.10
C GLY A 230 -24.18 15.50 20.96
N ALA A 231 -23.54 14.86 19.95
CA ALA A 231 -22.14 15.00 19.66
C ALA A 231 -21.91 15.37 18.19
N ASP A 232 -20.85 16.14 17.95
CA ASP A 232 -20.36 16.40 16.61
C ASP A 232 -19.74 15.12 16.04
N TYR A 233 -19.91 14.89 14.75
CA TYR A 233 -19.35 13.73 14.10
C TYR A 233 -18.61 14.09 12.82
N SER A 234 -17.64 13.28 12.48
CA SER A 234 -16.91 13.34 11.22
C SER A 234 -16.85 11.94 10.59
N LEU A 235 -17.02 11.89 9.29
CA LEU A 235 -16.91 10.66 8.54
C LEU A 235 -15.43 10.35 8.24
N SER A 236 -15.00 9.11 8.41
CA SER A 236 -13.68 8.69 8.03
C SER A 236 -13.48 8.90 6.52
N PHE A 237 -12.64 9.86 6.16
CA PHE A 237 -12.33 10.14 4.76
C PHE A 237 -11.82 8.90 4.04
N LEU A 238 -10.99 8.11 4.68
CA LEU A 238 -10.41 6.91 4.11
C LEU A 238 -11.47 5.84 3.83
N PHE A 239 -12.42 5.64 4.74
CA PHE A 239 -13.49 4.65 4.57
C PHE A 239 -14.55 5.10 3.55
N PHE A 240 -14.99 6.37 3.61
CA PHE A 240 -16.06 6.89 2.77
C PHE A 240 -15.60 7.42 1.41
N ARG A 241 -14.31 7.49 1.16
CA ARG A 241 -13.79 7.83 -0.17
C ARG A 241 -14.38 6.86 -1.19
N GLU A 242 -15.16 7.38 -2.13
CA GLU A 242 -15.96 6.59 -3.08
C GLU A 242 -15.13 5.66 -3.98
N ASN A 243 -13.83 5.81 -4.01
CA ASN A 243 -12.96 5.19 -4.97
C ASN A 243 -11.70 4.52 -4.40
N MET A 244 -11.73 4.06 -3.15
CA MET A 244 -10.63 3.20 -2.65
C MET A 244 -10.66 1.79 -3.22
N GLY A 245 -11.82 1.35 -3.75
CA GLY A 245 -11.91 0.25 -4.70
C GLY A 245 -11.32 0.67 -6.06
N LEU A 246 -11.57 -0.07 -7.08
CA LEU A 246 -11.16 0.19 -8.46
C LEU A 246 -11.73 1.55 -8.97
N SER A 247 -11.14 2.68 -8.57
CA SER A 247 -11.55 3.95 -9.15
C SER A 247 -11.24 3.94 -10.64
N PHE A 248 -12.14 4.49 -11.44
CA PHE A 248 -11.94 4.59 -12.88
C PHE A 248 -10.59 5.26 -13.22
N GLU A 249 -10.17 6.26 -12.43
CA GLU A 249 -8.88 6.93 -12.59
C GLU A 249 -7.69 6.02 -12.30
N ASN A 250 -7.75 5.21 -11.23
CA ASN A 250 -6.70 4.27 -10.88
C ASN A 250 -6.62 3.14 -11.91
N ILE A 251 -7.76 2.63 -12.38
CA ILE A 251 -7.83 1.65 -13.46
C ILE A 251 -7.24 2.24 -14.74
N LEU A 252 -7.65 3.45 -15.11
CA LEU A 252 -7.16 4.13 -16.30
C LEU A 252 -5.65 4.33 -16.25
N THR A 253 -5.11 4.76 -15.11
CA THR A 253 -3.67 4.92 -14.88
C THR A 253 -2.93 3.59 -15.02
N PHE A 254 -3.44 2.53 -14.39
CA PHE A 254 -2.86 1.19 -14.50
C PHE A 254 -2.91 0.66 -15.93
N VAL A 255 -4.04 0.80 -16.61
CA VAL A 255 -4.20 0.36 -18.01
C VAL A 255 -3.29 1.16 -18.94
N SER A 256 -3.19 2.48 -18.76
CA SER A 256 -2.32 3.32 -19.58
C SER A 256 -0.84 2.95 -19.43
N LEU A 257 -0.40 2.71 -18.20
CA LEU A 257 0.97 2.25 -17.91
C LEU A 257 1.22 0.86 -18.52
N SER A 258 0.27 -0.06 -18.38
CA SER A 258 0.35 -1.40 -18.97
C SER A 258 0.45 -1.37 -20.49
N VAL A 259 -0.34 -0.53 -21.15
CA VAL A 259 -0.29 -0.33 -22.62
C VAL A 259 1.06 0.24 -23.03
N LEU A 260 1.63 1.18 -22.28
CA LEU A 260 2.94 1.77 -22.55
C LEU A 260 4.04 0.71 -22.46
N VAL A 261 4.03 -0.13 -21.42
CA VAL A 261 4.99 -1.24 -21.24
C VAL A 261 4.87 -2.25 -22.39
N LEU A 262 3.65 -2.62 -22.78
CA LEU A 262 3.43 -3.51 -23.94
C LEU A 262 3.96 -2.91 -25.25
N PHE A 263 3.69 -1.63 -25.48
CA PHE A 263 4.17 -0.94 -26.68
C PHE A 263 5.70 -0.90 -26.73
N ALA A 264 6.36 -0.60 -25.62
CA ALA A 264 7.81 -0.63 -25.50
C ALA A 264 8.36 -2.04 -25.81
N GLY A 265 7.76 -3.09 -25.23
CA GLY A 265 8.13 -4.48 -25.50
C GLY A 265 8.00 -4.87 -26.98
N ILE A 266 6.87 -4.53 -27.59
CA ILE A 266 6.63 -4.76 -29.03
C ILE A 266 7.68 -4.04 -29.89
N THR A 267 8.01 -2.79 -29.56
CA THR A 267 9.01 -1.99 -30.31
C THR A 267 10.40 -2.60 -30.25
N VAL A 268 10.82 -3.09 -29.06
CA VAL A 268 12.10 -3.77 -28.88
C VAL A 268 12.14 -5.06 -29.71
N ILE A 269 11.09 -5.88 -29.64
CA ILE A 269 10.98 -7.12 -30.39
C ILE A 269 11.05 -6.82 -31.90
N GLN A 270 10.29 -5.84 -32.39
CA GLN A 270 10.32 -5.42 -33.80
C GLN A 270 11.70 -4.94 -34.23
N SER A 271 12.41 -4.21 -33.38
CA SER A 271 13.78 -3.73 -33.67
C SER A 271 14.77 -4.91 -33.84
N ILE A 272 14.68 -5.91 -32.97
CA ILE A 272 15.49 -7.13 -33.04
C ILE A 272 15.20 -7.90 -34.37
N PHE A 273 13.91 -8.02 -34.72
CA PHE A 273 13.52 -8.68 -35.97
C PHE A 273 13.98 -7.90 -37.20
N ARG A 274 13.90 -6.56 -37.23
CA ARG A 274 14.36 -5.74 -38.36
C ARG A 274 15.86 -5.95 -38.64
N ILE A 275 16.69 -5.99 -37.61
CA ILE A 275 18.13 -6.23 -37.77
C ILE A 275 18.37 -7.61 -38.39
N SER A 276 17.60 -8.61 -38.00
CA SER A 276 17.74 -9.99 -38.45
C SER A 276 17.13 -10.26 -39.82
N ILE A 277 16.19 -9.44 -40.29
CA ILE A 277 15.51 -9.64 -41.59
C ILE A 277 16.50 -9.64 -42.77
N ASN A 278 17.48 -8.74 -42.77
CA ASN A 278 18.45 -8.64 -43.86
C ASN A 278 19.31 -9.93 -44.04
N GLU A 279 19.72 -10.54 -42.92
CA GLU A 279 20.43 -11.84 -42.97
C GLU A 279 19.47 -12.97 -43.42
N LYS A 280 18.22 -12.98 -42.94
CA LYS A 280 17.21 -13.98 -43.33
C LYS A 280 16.80 -13.88 -44.79
N ILE A 281 16.68 -12.68 -45.37
CA ILE A 281 16.40 -12.51 -46.81
C ILE A 281 17.48 -13.17 -47.64
N ARG A 282 18.72 -13.01 -47.28
CA ARG A 282 19.85 -13.67 -47.97
C ARG A 282 19.76 -15.19 -47.88
N ASN A 283 19.51 -15.74 -46.69
CA ASN A 283 19.36 -17.16 -46.46
C ASN A 283 18.16 -17.76 -47.18
N PHE A 284 17.00 -17.06 -47.16
CA PHE A 284 15.82 -17.48 -47.92
C PHE A 284 16.01 -17.37 -49.44
N GLY A 285 16.80 -16.38 -49.91
CA GLY A 285 17.19 -16.29 -51.30
C GLY A 285 17.99 -17.55 -51.71
N GLN A 286 18.97 -17.97 -50.93
CA GLN A 286 19.74 -19.18 -51.18
C GLN A 286 18.87 -20.46 -51.16
N LEU A 287 17.91 -20.58 -50.22
CA LEU A 287 16.98 -21.70 -50.18
C LEU A 287 16.09 -21.74 -51.43
N ARG A 288 15.70 -20.59 -51.94
CA ARG A 288 14.92 -20.48 -53.19
C ARG A 288 15.72 -20.94 -54.45
N THR A 289 16.99 -20.64 -54.51
CA THR A 289 17.84 -21.14 -55.58
C THR A 289 18.02 -22.67 -55.53
N LEU A 290 17.86 -23.26 -54.34
CA LEU A 290 17.84 -24.71 -54.14
C LEU A 290 16.46 -25.35 -54.37
N GLY A 291 15.45 -24.59 -54.84
CA GLY A 291 14.13 -25.09 -55.19
C GLY A 291 13.09 -25.04 -54.09
N THR A 292 13.36 -24.37 -52.95
CA THR A 292 12.35 -24.23 -51.90
C THR A 292 11.22 -23.29 -52.31
N THR A 293 9.95 -23.70 -52.12
CA THR A 293 8.79 -22.90 -52.42
C THR A 293 8.50 -21.83 -51.36
N ALA A 294 7.82 -20.75 -51.76
CA ALA A 294 7.39 -19.69 -50.83
C ALA A 294 6.52 -20.22 -49.64
N LEU A 295 5.75 -21.27 -49.90
CA LEU A 295 4.87 -21.89 -48.91
C LEU A 295 5.69 -22.69 -47.88
N GLN A 296 6.76 -23.33 -48.30
CA GLN A 296 7.69 -24.02 -47.40
C GLN A 296 8.47 -23.04 -46.50
N ILE A 297 8.90 -21.89 -47.06
CA ILE A 297 9.56 -20.83 -46.29
C ILE A 297 8.55 -20.26 -45.23
N LYS A 298 7.28 -20.01 -45.61
CA LYS A 298 6.26 -19.57 -44.67
C LYS A 298 6.01 -20.59 -43.56
N LYS A 299 5.94 -21.87 -43.86
CA LYS A 299 5.80 -22.94 -42.86
C LYS A 299 7.03 -22.96 -41.92
N MET A 300 8.22 -22.77 -42.42
CA MET A 300 9.46 -22.73 -41.63
C MET A 300 9.46 -21.57 -40.65
N ILE A 301 9.05 -20.35 -41.06
CA ILE A 301 8.92 -19.17 -40.22
C ILE A 301 7.89 -19.42 -39.11
N ASN A 302 6.74 -20.03 -39.45
CA ASN A 302 5.72 -20.36 -38.46
C ASN A 302 6.19 -21.37 -37.42
N TYR A 303 7.01 -22.35 -37.79
CA TYR A 303 7.63 -23.29 -36.85
C TYR A 303 8.66 -22.59 -35.96
N GLU A 304 9.51 -21.72 -36.49
CA GLU A 304 10.44 -20.92 -35.67
C GLU A 304 9.72 -20.07 -34.63
N SER A 305 8.66 -19.38 -35.05
CA SER A 305 7.84 -18.55 -34.17
C SER A 305 7.21 -19.35 -33.03
N ARG A 306 6.67 -20.54 -33.35
CA ARG A 306 6.11 -21.44 -32.33
C ARG A 306 7.16 -21.94 -31.35
N TYR A 307 8.35 -22.32 -31.81
CA TYR A 307 9.44 -22.75 -30.91
C TYR A 307 9.89 -21.62 -29.95
N LEU A 308 9.94 -20.36 -30.43
CA LEU A 308 10.28 -19.21 -29.60
C LEU A 308 9.21 -18.83 -28.57
N SER A 309 7.94 -19.11 -28.87
CA SER A 309 6.84 -18.84 -27.93
C SER A 309 6.69 -19.91 -26.85
N TRP A 310 7.34 -21.07 -27.00
CA TRP A 310 7.31 -22.17 -26.01
C TRP A 310 8.55 -22.19 -25.11
N LEU A 311 9.57 -21.38 -25.38
CA LEU A 311 10.76 -21.17 -24.55
C LEU A 311 10.58 -20.00 -23.58
#